data_a3b6b08f84c4604f22acc146a4039e9f
#
_entry.id   a3b6b08f84c4604f22acc146a4039e9f
#
_cell.length_a   1.000
_cell.length_b   1.000
_cell.length_c   1.000
_cell.angle_alpha   90.00
_cell.angle_beta   90.00
_cell.angle_gamma   90.00
#
_symmetry.space_group_name_H-M   'P 1'
#
loop_
_entity.id
_entity.type
_entity.pdbx_description
1 polymer ?
#
loop_
_entity_poly.entity_id
_entity_poly.type
_entity_poly.pdbx_seq_one_letter_code
_entity_poly.pdbx_strand_id
1 'polypeptide(L)'
;MRRFTMESGIKKLEKIVEETLKLTGLYEEVAGELHKSALKLSGGQKQRLCIARALTVEPKVLLLDEPCSALDVKAFAKIEELLKNLKERYTIVIVTHNLAQAKRIADDVAFFQNGRLVETKDAETFWEKPECEETKEFLKG
;
A
#
# COMPACT_ATOMS: atom_id res chain seq x y z
N MET A 1 2.68 -30.98 28.02
CA MET A 1 2.42 -29.53 28.12
C MET A 1 2.99 -28.72 26.96
N ARG A 2 4.18 -28.95 26.39
CA ARG A 2 4.77 -28.19 25.27
C ARG A 2 4.06 -28.35 23.90
N ARG A 3 3.42 -29.48 23.59
CA ARG A 3 2.71 -29.69 22.32
C ARG A 3 1.45 -28.84 22.20
N PHE A 4 0.70 -28.69 23.28
CA PHE A 4 -0.56 -27.90 23.26
C PHE A 4 -0.34 -26.41 22.99
N THR A 5 0.76 -25.84 23.46
CA THR A 5 1.15 -24.44 23.23
C THR A 5 1.66 -24.19 21.82
N MET A 6 2.31 -25.16 21.17
CA MET A 6 2.76 -25.06 19.77
C MET A 6 1.60 -25.12 18.78
N GLU A 7 0.66 -26.06 18.94
CA GLU A 7 -0.52 -26.16 18.06
C GLU A 7 -1.41 -24.90 18.14
N SER A 8 -1.58 -24.33 19.33
CA SER A 8 -2.35 -23.08 19.48
C SER A 8 -1.63 -21.88 18.81
N GLY A 9 -0.29 -21.85 18.85
CA GLY A 9 0.51 -20.84 18.17
C GLY A 9 0.43 -20.92 16.65
N ILE A 10 0.51 -22.14 16.10
CA ILE A 10 0.38 -22.36 14.64
C ILE A 10 -1.00 -21.95 14.14
N LYS A 11 -2.07 -22.35 14.80
CA LYS A 11 -3.43 -21.95 14.44
C LYS A 11 -3.65 -20.44 14.49
N LYS A 12 -3.02 -19.76 15.46
CA LYS A 12 -3.05 -18.29 15.53
C LYS A 12 -2.34 -17.65 14.35
N LEU A 13 -1.18 -18.17 13.94
CA LEU A 13 -0.46 -17.69 12.77
C LEU A 13 -1.23 -17.91 11.48
N GLU A 14 -1.81 -19.10 11.29
CA GLU A 14 -2.65 -19.41 10.13
C GLU A 14 -3.83 -18.42 10.02
N LYS A 15 -4.48 -18.11 11.13
CA LYS A 15 -5.57 -17.13 11.17
C LYS A 15 -5.08 -15.73 10.76
N ILE A 16 -3.96 -15.26 11.29
CA ILE A 16 -3.39 -13.94 10.92
C ILE A 16 -3.07 -13.91 9.43
N VAL A 17 -2.47 -14.97 8.88
CA VAL A 17 -2.17 -15.08 7.44
C VAL A 17 -3.45 -14.99 6.62
N GLU A 18 -4.47 -15.77 6.97
CA GLU A 18 -5.75 -15.77 6.26
C GLU A 18 -6.41 -14.38 6.31
N GLU A 19 -6.50 -13.77 7.49
CA GLU A 19 -7.10 -12.45 7.68
C GLU A 19 -6.38 -11.36 6.88
N THR A 20 -5.05 -11.34 6.91
CA THR A 20 -4.27 -10.32 6.16
C THR A 20 -4.34 -10.55 4.64
N LEU A 21 -4.35 -11.80 4.17
CA LEU A 21 -4.54 -12.10 2.76
C LEU A 21 -5.96 -11.73 2.28
N LYS A 22 -6.99 -11.93 3.11
CA LYS A 22 -8.35 -11.48 2.82
C LYS A 22 -8.44 -9.96 2.77
N LEU A 23 -7.83 -9.28 3.74
CA LEU A 23 -7.79 -7.82 3.79
C LEU A 23 -7.16 -7.20 2.54
N THR A 24 -6.15 -7.87 1.96
CA THR A 24 -5.50 -7.41 0.71
C THR A 24 -6.15 -7.97 -0.56
N GLY A 25 -7.28 -8.68 -0.45
CA GLY A 25 -7.99 -9.28 -1.59
C GLY A 25 -7.17 -10.32 -2.34
N LEU A 26 -6.16 -10.92 -1.69
CA LEU A 26 -5.30 -11.93 -2.30
C LEU A 26 -5.75 -13.37 -1.98
N TYR A 27 -6.44 -13.57 -0.85
CA TYR A 27 -6.76 -14.90 -0.32
C TYR A 27 -7.44 -15.81 -1.34
N GLU A 28 -8.51 -15.34 -1.99
CA GLU A 28 -9.29 -16.14 -2.94
C GLU A 28 -8.47 -16.56 -4.18
N GLU A 29 -7.47 -15.78 -4.53
CA GLU A 29 -6.60 -16.08 -5.67
C GLU A 29 -5.54 -17.14 -5.34
N VAL A 30 -5.19 -17.31 -4.05
CA VAL A 30 -4.07 -18.17 -3.63
C VAL A 30 -4.41 -19.23 -2.59
N ALA A 31 -5.68 -19.33 -2.15
CA ALA A 31 -6.13 -20.24 -1.07
C ALA A 31 -5.71 -21.70 -1.29
N GLY A 32 -5.75 -22.20 -2.53
CA GLY A 32 -5.30 -23.56 -2.90
C GLY A 32 -3.77 -23.70 -3.02
N GLU A 33 -3.01 -22.64 -2.84
CA GLU A 33 -1.57 -22.57 -3.15
C GLU A 33 -0.71 -21.98 -2.04
N LEU A 34 -1.26 -21.81 -0.82
CA LEU A 34 -0.59 -21.12 0.30
C LEU A 34 0.79 -21.70 0.66
N HIS A 35 1.05 -22.97 0.33
CA HIS A 35 2.34 -23.63 0.56
C HIS A 35 3.28 -23.57 -0.64
N LYS A 36 2.85 -22.96 -1.77
CA LYS A 36 3.69 -22.81 -2.95
C LYS A 36 4.59 -21.59 -2.87
N SER A 37 5.65 -21.60 -3.68
CA SER A 37 6.58 -20.47 -3.75
C SER A 37 5.91 -19.21 -4.28
N ALA A 38 6.02 -18.10 -3.53
CA ALA A 38 5.54 -16.79 -3.90
C ALA A 38 6.24 -16.20 -5.16
N LEU A 39 7.36 -16.79 -5.59
CA LEU A 39 8.06 -16.36 -6.81
C LEU A 39 7.20 -16.52 -8.07
N LYS A 40 6.24 -17.43 -8.06
CA LYS A 40 5.31 -17.70 -9.18
C LYS A 40 4.15 -16.71 -9.27
N LEU A 41 3.94 -15.87 -8.26
CA LEU A 41 2.88 -14.87 -8.25
C LEU A 41 3.12 -13.77 -9.29
N SER A 42 2.04 -13.22 -9.84
CA SER A 42 2.09 -12.02 -10.69
C SER A 42 2.63 -10.79 -9.93
N GLY A 43 3.02 -9.73 -10.63
CA GLY A 43 3.50 -8.50 -10.00
C GLY A 43 2.50 -7.92 -9.00
N GLY A 44 1.23 -7.80 -9.39
CA GLY A 44 0.18 -7.30 -8.52
C GLY A 44 -0.13 -8.20 -7.32
N GLN A 45 -0.05 -9.53 -7.49
CA GLN A 45 -0.18 -10.49 -6.40
C GLN A 45 0.98 -10.38 -5.40
N LYS A 46 2.22 -10.25 -5.91
CA LYS A 46 3.41 -10.02 -5.07
C LYS A 46 3.29 -8.73 -4.27
N GLN A 47 2.82 -7.66 -4.90
CA GLN A 47 2.63 -6.38 -4.21
C GLN A 47 1.60 -6.50 -3.10
N ARG A 48 0.42 -7.12 -3.36
CA ARG A 48 -0.58 -7.37 -2.32
C ARG A 48 -0.06 -8.27 -1.20
N LEU A 49 0.76 -9.27 -1.53
CA LEU A 49 1.41 -10.11 -0.53
C LEU A 49 2.40 -9.32 0.35
N CYS A 50 3.18 -8.40 -0.25
CA CYS A 50 4.08 -7.53 0.51
C CYS A 50 3.30 -6.63 1.48
N ILE A 51 2.17 -6.06 1.03
CA ILE A 51 1.28 -5.27 1.90
C ILE A 51 0.69 -6.15 3.00
N ALA A 52 0.15 -7.35 2.67
CA ALA A 52 -0.38 -8.29 3.65
C ALA A 52 0.66 -8.62 4.73
N ARG A 53 1.91 -8.90 4.33
CA ARG A 53 3.01 -9.15 5.26
C ARG A 53 3.27 -7.96 6.19
N ALA A 54 3.25 -6.75 5.70
CA ALA A 54 3.42 -5.56 6.52
C ALA A 54 2.27 -5.37 7.52
N LEU A 55 1.05 -5.77 7.15
CA LEU A 55 -0.14 -5.66 8.02
C LEU A 55 -0.18 -6.71 9.13
N THR A 56 0.57 -7.82 9.05
CA THR A 56 0.57 -8.87 10.08
C THR A 56 1.01 -8.40 11.47
N VAL A 57 1.77 -7.31 11.54
CA VAL A 57 2.24 -6.71 12.80
C VAL A 57 1.36 -5.55 13.29
N GLU A 58 0.20 -5.34 12.65
CA GLU A 58 -0.76 -4.27 12.98
C GLU A 58 -0.09 -2.89 13.13
N PRO A 59 0.60 -2.40 12.10
CA PRO A 59 1.35 -1.16 12.17
C PRO A 59 0.40 0.04 12.33
N LYS A 60 0.83 1.09 13.04
CA LYS A 60 0.09 2.35 13.07
C LYS A 60 0.26 3.15 11.78
N VAL A 61 1.44 3.03 11.15
CA VAL A 61 1.79 3.72 9.91
C VAL A 61 2.32 2.69 8.92
N LEU A 62 1.78 2.69 7.71
CA LEU A 62 2.24 1.88 6.57
C LEU A 62 3.01 2.77 5.60
N LEU A 63 4.28 2.44 5.37
CA LEU A 63 5.13 3.16 4.42
C LEU A 63 5.23 2.36 3.13
N LEU A 64 4.92 2.98 2.00
CA LEU A 64 4.92 2.38 0.68
C LEU A 64 5.77 3.22 -0.27
N ASP A 65 6.76 2.59 -0.87
CA ASP A 65 7.62 3.21 -1.87
C ASP A 65 7.26 2.67 -3.25
N GLU A 66 6.77 3.55 -4.13
CA GLU A 66 6.36 3.25 -5.51
C GLU A 66 5.49 1.97 -5.63
N PRO A 67 4.38 1.83 -4.85
CA PRO A 67 3.67 0.56 -4.75
C PRO A 67 3.02 0.08 -6.06
N CYS A 68 2.98 0.92 -7.08
CA CYS A 68 2.31 0.62 -8.35
C CYS A 68 3.23 0.75 -9.59
N SER A 69 4.52 1.08 -9.43
CA SER A 69 5.40 1.48 -10.54
C SER A 69 5.60 0.42 -11.64
N ALA A 70 5.48 -0.85 -11.32
CA ALA A 70 5.72 -1.97 -12.26
C ALA A 70 4.45 -2.79 -12.54
N LEU A 71 3.26 -2.22 -12.35
CA LEU A 71 2.01 -2.94 -12.47
C LEU A 71 1.28 -2.59 -13.77
N ASP A 72 0.61 -3.61 -14.35
CA ASP A 72 -0.38 -3.36 -15.40
C ASP A 72 -1.61 -2.61 -14.87
N VAL A 73 -2.44 -2.09 -15.79
CA VAL A 73 -3.60 -1.24 -15.45
C VAL A 73 -4.57 -1.91 -14.49
N LYS A 74 -4.80 -3.22 -14.64
CA LYS A 74 -5.74 -3.96 -13.76
C LYS A 74 -5.17 -4.17 -12.36
N ALA A 75 -3.89 -4.55 -12.27
CA ALA A 75 -3.20 -4.70 -10.99
C ALA A 75 -3.06 -3.36 -10.27
N PHE A 76 -2.76 -2.29 -11.02
CA PHE A 76 -2.73 -0.92 -10.51
C PHE A 76 -4.06 -0.53 -9.85
N ALA A 77 -5.18 -0.71 -10.55
CA ALA A 77 -6.51 -0.38 -10.02
C ALA A 77 -6.84 -1.15 -8.74
N LYS A 78 -6.48 -2.44 -8.68
CA LYS A 78 -6.67 -3.27 -7.48
C LYS A 78 -5.86 -2.76 -6.27
N ILE A 79 -4.62 -2.33 -6.49
CA ILE A 79 -3.79 -1.74 -5.41
C ILE A 79 -4.36 -0.40 -4.97
N GLU A 80 -4.78 0.45 -5.90
CA GLU A 80 -5.37 1.74 -5.57
C GLU A 80 -6.65 1.59 -4.73
N GLU A 81 -7.53 0.65 -5.10
CA GLU A 81 -8.73 0.31 -4.32
C GLU A 81 -8.38 -0.24 -2.93
N LEU A 82 -7.39 -1.14 -2.86
CA LEU A 82 -6.89 -1.66 -1.59
C LEU A 82 -6.41 -0.52 -0.68
N LEU A 83 -5.62 0.41 -1.19
CA LEU A 83 -5.09 1.54 -0.41
C LEU A 83 -6.21 2.46 0.09
N LYS A 84 -7.25 2.71 -0.73
CA LYS A 84 -8.44 3.45 -0.30
C LYS A 84 -9.19 2.78 0.86
N ASN A 85 -9.27 1.45 0.85
CA ASN A 85 -9.91 0.71 1.94
C ASN A 85 -9.03 0.67 3.20
N LEU A 86 -7.72 0.56 3.04
CA LEU A 86 -6.79 0.50 4.17
C LEU A 86 -6.66 1.83 4.92
N LYS A 87 -6.81 2.98 4.26
CA LYS A 87 -6.70 4.30 4.90
C LYS A 87 -7.76 4.54 5.99
N GLU A 88 -8.87 3.79 5.98
CA GLU A 88 -9.87 3.82 7.04
C GLU A 88 -9.34 3.31 8.40
N ARG A 89 -8.25 2.54 8.38
CA ARG A 89 -7.69 1.88 9.57
C ARG A 89 -6.23 2.23 9.86
N TYR A 90 -5.50 2.63 8.82
CA TYR A 90 -4.05 2.85 8.88
C TYR A 90 -3.70 4.24 8.38
N THR A 91 -2.74 4.89 9.01
CA THR A 91 -2.05 6.01 8.38
C THR A 91 -1.13 5.46 7.31
N ILE A 92 -1.32 5.91 6.06
CA ILE A 92 -0.53 5.42 4.92
C ILE A 92 0.32 6.58 4.38
N VAL A 93 1.62 6.35 4.28
CA VAL A 93 2.54 7.27 3.60
C VAL A 93 3.02 6.60 2.32
N ILE A 94 2.79 7.25 1.19
CA ILE A 94 3.13 6.73 -0.14
C ILE A 94 4.15 7.67 -0.78
N VAL A 95 5.27 7.14 -1.22
CA VAL A 95 6.16 7.81 -2.16
C VAL A 95 5.78 7.38 -3.56
N THR A 96 5.49 8.33 -4.43
CA THR A 96 5.15 8.06 -5.84
C THR A 96 5.49 9.24 -6.73
N HIS A 97 5.88 8.97 -7.96
CA HIS A 97 6.01 9.97 -9.03
C HIS A 97 4.75 10.03 -9.91
N ASN A 98 3.74 9.20 -9.64
CA ASN A 98 2.49 9.19 -10.39
C ASN A 98 1.51 10.21 -9.82
N LEU A 99 1.54 11.43 -10.36
CA LEU A 99 0.67 12.55 -9.94
C LEU A 99 -0.81 12.20 -10.03
N ALA A 100 -1.22 11.45 -11.07
CA ALA A 100 -2.61 11.06 -11.24
C ALA A 100 -3.06 10.10 -10.12
N GLN A 101 -2.19 9.20 -9.65
CA GLN A 101 -2.46 8.35 -8.51
C GLN A 101 -2.57 9.20 -7.23
N ALA A 102 -1.56 10.03 -6.96
CA ALA A 102 -1.56 10.89 -5.78
C ALA A 102 -2.84 11.73 -5.69
N LYS A 103 -3.26 12.33 -6.82
CA LYS A 103 -4.50 13.12 -6.89
C LYS A 103 -5.76 12.34 -6.55
N ARG A 104 -5.81 11.02 -6.85
CA ARG A 104 -7.00 10.19 -6.61
C ARG A 104 -7.11 9.63 -5.20
N ILE A 105 -5.97 9.46 -4.49
CA ILE A 105 -5.98 8.71 -3.22
C ILE A 105 -5.46 9.49 -2.02
N ALA A 106 -4.68 10.56 -2.22
CA ALA A 106 -4.10 11.33 -1.13
C ALA A 106 -5.15 12.19 -0.41
N ASP A 107 -5.02 12.29 0.90
CA ASP A 107 -5.72 13.27 1.73
C ASP A 107 -4.80 14.50 1.93
N ASP A 108 -3.52 14.27 2.12
CA ASP A 108 -2.46 15.29 2.20
C ASP A 108 -1.35 14.99 1.20
N VAL A 109 -0.68 16.02 0.71
CA VAL A 109 0.44 15.91 -0.22
C VAL A 109 1.65 16.64 0.34
N ALA A 110 2.81 15.98 0.28
CA ALA A 110 4.11 16.56 0.59
C ALA A 110 5.00 16.49 -0.66
N PHE A 111 5.33 17.63 -1.23
CA PHE A 111 6.18 17.73 -2.40
C PHE A 111 7.64 17.89 -2.02
N PHE A 112 8.46 16.95 -2.48
CA PHE A 112 9.90 16.96 -2.27
C PHE A 112 10.63 17.20 -3.59
N GLN A 113 11.62 18.08 -3.58
CA GLN A 113 12.51 18.34 -4.70
C GLN A 113 13.94 18.49 -4.20
N ASN A 114 14.88 17.83 -4.86
CA ASN A 114 16.31 17.88 -4.51
C ASN A 114 16.60 17.60 -3.02
N GLY A 115 15.89 16.63 -2.43
CA GLY A 115 16.05 16.23 -1.03
C GLY A 115 15.45 17.19 -0.01
N ARG A 116 14.70 18.20 -0.43
CA ARG A 116 14.04 19.17 0.46
C ARG A 116 12.52 19.08 0.33
N LEU A 117 11.83 19.22 1.44
CA LEU A 117 10.38 19.43 1.46
C LEU A 117 10.13 20.85 0.94
N VAL A 118 9.43 20.97 -0.18
CA VAL A 118 9.10 22.24 -0.82
C VAL A 118 7.75 22.75 -0.33
N GLU A 119 6.75 21.90 -0.35
CA GLU A 119 5.38 22.25 0.04
C GLU A 119 4.65 21.07 0.63
N THR A 120 3.79 21.33 1.63
CA THR A 120 2.85 20.32 2.16
C THR A 120 1.50 20.96 2.41
N LYS A 121 0.44 20.32 1.93
CA LYS A 121 -0.95 20.78 2.05
C LYS A 121 -1.92 19.60 1.97
N ASP A 122 -3.18 19.86 2.37
CA ASP A 122 -4.27 18.99 1.97
C ASP A 122 -4.33 18.86 0.43
N ALA A 123 -4.79 17.70 -0.04
CA ALA A 123 -4.71 17.37 -1.46
C ALA A 123 -5.50 18.36 -2.34
N GLU A 124 -6.70 18.79 -1.92
CA GLU A 124 -7.52 19.72 -2.70
C GLU A 124 -6.77 21.03 -2.93
N THR A 125 -6.26 21.65 -1.85
CA THR A 125 -5.50 22.90 -1.91
C THR A 125 -4.19 22.74 -2.69
N PHE A 126 -3.49 21.61 -2.53
CA PHE A 126 -2.23 21.36 -3.24
C PHE A 126 -2.41 21.37 -4.76
N TRP A 127 -3.47 20.73 -5.26
CA TRP A 127 -3.72 20.62 -6.70
C TRP A 127 -4.31 21.88 -7.32
N GLU A 128 -5.13 22.62 -6.57
CA GLU A 128 -5.85 23.77 -7.11
C GLU A 128 -5.11 25.10 -6.90
N LYS A 129 -4.41 25.25 -5.76
CA LYS A 129 -3.80 26.51 -5.34
C LYS A 129 -2.43 26.28 -4.72
N PRO A 130 -1.46 25.73 -5.48
CA PRO A 130 -0.09 25.60 -4.98
C PRO A 130 0.49 26.97 -4.69
N GLU A 131 1.26 27.11 -3.60
CA GLU A 131 1.86 28.40 -3.20
C GLU A 131 3.26 28.55 -3.72
N CYS A 132 4.09 27.49 -3.64
CA CYS A 132 5.48 27.55 -4.07
C CYS A 132 5.62 27.56 -5.59
N GLU A 133 6.50 28.39 -6.13
CA GLU A 133 6.74 28.44 -7.58
C GLU A 133 7.28 27.11 -8.12
N GLU A 134 8.17 26.43 -7.36
CA GLU A 134 8.66 25.11 -7.73
C GLU A 134 7.52 24.08 -7.88
N THR A 135 6.52 24.14 -6.99
CA THR A 135 5.32 23.28 -7.09
C THR A 135 4.49 23.62 -8.32
N LYS A 136 4.29 24.91 -8.59
CA LYS A 136 3.53 25.37 -9.79
C LYS A 136 4.20 24.93 -11.08
N GLU A 137 5.53 25.05 -11.15
CA GLU A 137 6.30 24.61 -12.32
C GLU A 137 6.20 23.08 -12.50
N PHE A 138 6.38 22.33 -11.42
CA PHE A 138 6.29 20.88 -11.44
C PHE A 138 4.89 20.36 -11.88
N LEU A 139 3.82 21.02 -11.49
CA LEU A 139 2.45 20.64 -11.84
C LEU A 139 2.05 21.03 -13.27
N LYS A 140 2.80 21.93 -13.91
CA LYS A 140 2.56 22.30 -15.32
C LYS A 140 3.16 21.29 -16.31
N GLY A 141 4.06 20.38 -15.84
CA GLY A 141 4.70 19.31 -16.64
C GLY A 141 5.86 19.81 -17.42
#